data_c3465570a1118ea0cc95759a8e808d2b
#
_entry.id   c3465570a1118ea0cc95759a8e808d2b
#
_cell.length_a   1.000
_cell.length_b   1.000
_cell.length_c   1.000
_cell.angle_alpha   90.00
_cell.angle_beta   90.00
_cell.angle_gamma   90.00
#
_symmetry.space_group_name_H-M   'P 1'
#
loop_
_entity.id
_entity.type
_entity.pdbx_description
1 polymer ?
#
loop_
_entity_poly.entity_id
_entity_poly.type
_entity_poly.pdbx_seq_one_letter_code
_entity_poly.pdbx_strand_id
1 'polypeptide(L)'
;MICMEYRLSPLVFFMVVLLSVTIVSAQAVAASPDELEVLFKDNLQRGVLNLSGKKIGDKGLTVLLKQEFLKDLKKMDLRYNEISPAGAKMLANTPTFKKLKVLILKHNFFSDEGAIALAKSNSFPKLENLQLGWNEVRDAGALALAESQNFPKLKKLDLRGNFLAGQTKDVLRSSFSHLRSLRIYQSE
;
A
#
# COMPACT_ATOMS: atom_id res chain seq x y z
N MET A 1 -69.68 18.03 -0.90
CA MET A 1 -68.23 18.17 -1.17
C MET A 1 -67.49 17.86 0.12
N ILE A 2 -67.06 16.60 0.30
CA ILE A 2 -66.52 16.06 1.55
C ILE A 2 -64.97 16.06 1.39
N CYS A 3 -64.31 16.91 2.14
CA CYS A 3 -62.85 16.96 2.21
C CYS A 3 -62.41 15.86 3.19
N MET A 4 -61.81 14.78 2.68
CA MET A 4 -61.22 13.72 3.50
C MET A 4 -59.77 14.10 3.79
N GLU A 5 -59.51 14.62 5.00
CA GLU A 5 -58.15 14.79 5.50
C GLU A 5 -57.57 13.43 5.92
N TYR A 6 -56.57 12.95 5.18
CA TYR A 6 -55.80 11.81 5.59
C TYR A 6 -54.83 12.22 6.70
N ARG A 7 -55.20 12.02 7.97
CA ARG A 7 -54.27 12.03 9.10
C ARG A 7 -53.44 10.75 9.07
N LEU A 8 -52.22 10.84 8.54
CA LEU A 8 -51.22 9.77 8.73
C LEU A 8 -50.89 9.66 10.21
N SER A 9 -50.96 8.44 10.74
CA SER A 9 -50.64 8.16 12.15
C SER A 9 -49.15 8.49 12.44
N PRO A 10 -48.82 8.96 13.65
CA PRO A 10 -47.44 9.30 14.02
C PRO A 10 -46.46 8.13 13.87
N LEU A 11 -46.97 6.88 13.89
CA LEU A 11 -46.17 5.68 13.65
C LEU A 11 -45.67 5.56 12.21
N VAL A 12 -46.46 5.97 11.21
CA VAL A 12 -46.10 5.93 9.79
C VAL A 12 -45.07 7.03 9.50
N PHE A 13 -45.21 8.20 10.14
CA PHE A 13 -44.22 9.26 9.99
C PHE A 13 -42.85 8.90 10.61
N PHE A 14 -42.86 8.20 11.75
CA PHE A 14 -41.62 7.73 12.40
C PHE A 14 -40.92 6.62 11.59
N MET A 15 -41.73 5.75 10.93
CA MET A 15 -41.17 4.68 10.10
C MET A 15 -40.55 5.19 8.79
N VAL A 16 -41.12 6.24 8.19
CA VAL A 16 -40.57 6.88 6.98
C VAL A 16 -39.29 7.67 7.30
N VAL A 17 -39.22 8.31 8.47
CA VAL A 17 -38.01 9.00 8.92
C VAL A 17 -36.89 8.02 9.30
N LEU A 18 -37.22 6.85 9.87
CA LEU A 18 -36.22 5.81 10.17
C LEU A 18 -35.72 5.07 8.92
N LEU A 19 -36.50 4.99 7.85
CA LEU A 19 -36.09 4.39 6.58
C LEU A 19 -35.18 5.35 5.74
N SER A 20 -35.23 6.65 5.99
CA SER A 20 -34.38 7.63 5.30
C SER A 20 -32.98 7.78 5.91
N VAL A 21 -32.74 7.21 7.11
CA VAL A 21 -31.46 7.30 7.82
C VAL A 21 -30.55 6.06 7.59
N THR A 22 -31.02 5.01 6.94
CA THR A 22 -30.26 3.74 6.80
C THR A 22 -29.85 3.37 5.38
N ILE A 23 -29.94 4.27 4.41
CA ILE A 23 -29.30 4.12 3.11
C ILE A 23 -28.29 5.25 2.90
N VAL A 24 -27.42 5.46 3.86
CA VAL A 24 -26.04 5.84 3.55
C VAL A 24 -25.36 4.51 3.23
N SER A 25 -25.53 4.06 1.98
CA SER A 25 -24.62 3.09 1.41
C SER A 25 -23.22 3.56 1.79
N ALA A 26 -22.43 2.69 2.40
CA ALA A 26 -21.02 2.88 2.62
C ALA A 26 -20.31 2.90 1.24
N GLN A 27 -20.57 3.93 0.45
CA GLN A 27 -19.60 4.41 -0.51
C GLN A 27 -18.46 4.90 0.38
N ALA A 28 -17.33 4.21 0.31
CA ALA A 28 -16.09 4.73 0.86
C ALA A 28 -15.94 6.14 0.29
N VAL A 29 -16.27 7.15 1.08
CA VAL A 29 -16.03 8.55 0.73
C VAL A 29 -14.54 8.61 0.57
N ALA A 30 -14.07 8.73 -0.67
CA ALA A 30 -12.65 8.92 -0.94
C ALA A 30 -12.25 10.18 -0.15
N ALA A 31 -11.40 10.03 0.85
CA ALA A 31 -10.96 11.11 1.70
C ALA A 31 -10.45 12.26 0.81
N SER A 32 -10.81 13.49 1.15
CA SER A 32 -10.34 14.67 0.42
C SER A 32 -8.81 14.79 0.54
N PRO A 33 -8.14 15.50 -0.37
CA PRO A 33 -6.70 15.74 -0.25
C PRO A 33 -6.30 16.33 1.12
N ASP A 34 -7.10 17.23 1.67
CA ASP A 34 -6.85 17.88 2.97
C ASP A 34 -6.96 16.88 4.13
N GLU A 35 -7.97 16.01 4.11
CA GLU A 35 -8.12 14.93 5.10
C GLU A 35 -6.95 13.94 5.04
N LEU A 36 -6.45 13.63 3.84
CA LEU A 36 -5.27 12.77 3.66
C LEU A 36 -4.01 13.45 4.20
N GLU A 37 -3.83 14.75 4.00
CA GLU A 37 -2.68 15.47 4.55
C GLU A 37 -2.68 15.47 6.08
N VAL A 38 -3.84 15.67 6.71
CA VAL A 38 -4.01 15.54 8.18
C VAL A 38 -3.66 14.12 8.61
N LEU A 39 -4.22 13.09 7.93
CA LEU A 39 -3.91 11.69 8.20
C LEU A 39 -2.40 11.41 8.13
N PHE A 40 -1.69 11.96 7.14
CA PHE A 40 -0.26 11.75 7.01
C PHE A 40 0.52 12.42 8.15
N LYS A 41 0.17 13.64 8.53
CA LYS A 41 0.81 14.39 9.63
C LYS A 41 0.62 13.68 10.97
N ASP A 42 -0.58 13.18 11.26
CA ASP A 42 -0.90 12.47 12.50
C ASP A 42 -0.15 11.12 12.63
N ASN A 43 0.20 10.52 11.49
CA ASN A 43 0.89 9.23 11.43
C ASN A 43 2.40 9.36 11.13
N LEU A 44 2.94 10.59 11.12
CA LEU A 44 4.35 10.89 10.90
C LEU A 44 5.06 11.23 12.21
N GLN A 45 6.01 10.40 12.63
CA GLN A 45 6.80 10.64 13.84
C GLN A 45 8.28 10.35 13.61
N ARG A 46 9.16 11.32 13.88
CA ARG A 46 10.63 11.16 13.86
C ARG A 46 11.19 10.51 12.57
N GLY A 47 10.57 10.81 11.43
CA GLY A 47 10.94 10.24 10.12
C GLY A 47 10.41 8.82 9.89
N VAL A 48 9.41 8.39 10.64
CA VAL A 48 8.65 7.17 10.44
C VAL A 48 7.22 7.54 10.09
N LEU A 49 6.76 7.13 8.92
CA LEU A 49 5.36 7.22 8.49
C LEU A 49 4.71 5.84 8.63
N ASN A 50 3.62 5.76 9.39
CA ASN A 50 2.86 4.53 9.56
C ASN A 50 1.42 4.69 9.07
N LEU A 51 1.16 4.26 7.85
CA LEU A 51 -0.17 4.25 7.24
C LEU A 51 -0.75 2.82 7.11
N SER A 52 -0.31 1.90 7.96
CA SER A 52 -0.80 0.52 7.94
C SER A 52 -2.32 0.46 8.09
N GLY A 53 -3.02 -0.22 7.15
CA GLY A 53 -4.46 -0.44 7.19
C GLY A 53 -5.32 0.80 6.94
N LYS A 54 -4.74 1.90 6.45
CA LYS A 54 -5.48 3.15 6.21
C LYS A 54 -6.27 3.15 4.90
N LYS A 55 -6.08 2.12 4.05
CA LYS A 55 -6.79 1.93 2.77
C LYS A 55 -6.75 3.16 1.87
N ILE A 56 -5.56 3.79 1.78
CA ILE A 56 -5.40 5.03 1.02
C ILE A 56 -5.52 4.83 -0.50
N GLY A 57 -5.32 3.60 -0.99
CA GLY A 57 -5.33 3.27 -2.41
C GLY A 57 -4.34 4.08 -3.24
N ASP A 58 -4.47 3.98 -4.55
CA ASP A 58 -3.62 4.75 -5.48
C ASP A 58 -3.90 6.26 -5.42
N LYS A 59 -5.14 6.65 -5.13
CA LYS A 59 -5.51 8.07 -4.99
C LYS A 59 -4.80 8.71 -3.81
N GLY A 60 -4.86 8.09 -2.63
CA GLY A 60 -4.16 8.59 -1.45
C GLY A 60 -2.64 8.53 -1.61
N LEU A 61 -2.13 7.49 -2.29
CA LEU A 61 -0.71 7.42 -2.63
C LEU A 61 -0.28 8.61 -3.51
N THR A 62 -1.10 9.02 -4.49
CA THR A 62 -0.82 10.19 -5.33
C THR A 62 -0.68 11.49 -4.51
N VAL A 63 -1.51 11.68 -3.49
CA VAL A 63 -1.41 12.83 -2.58
C VAL A 63 -0.16 12.70 -1.69
N LEU A 64 0.10 11.49 -1.17
CA LEU A 64 1.29 11.21 -0.35
C LEU A 64 2.58 11.54 -1.10
N LEU A 65 2.71 11.11 -2.36
CA LEU A 65 3.94 11.26 -3.13
C LEU A 65 4.30 12.72 -3.47
N LYS A 66 3.41 13.67 -3.21
CA LYS A 66 3.66 15.12 -3.33
C LYS A 66 4.17 15.75 -2.04
N GLN A 67 4.21 15.02 -0.93
CA GLN A 67 4.52 15.57 0.39
C GLN A 67 6.03 15.83 0.56
N GLU A 68 6.40 17.02 0.99
CA GLU A 68 7.79 17.44 1.20
C GLU A 68 8.54 16.62 2.25
N PHE A 69 7.86 16.09 3.28
CA PHE A 69 8.50 15.31 4.33
C PHE A 69 9.06 13.96 3.86
N LEU A 70 8.68 13.49 2.68
CA LEU A 70 9.15 12.21 2.12
C LEU A 70 10.67 12.15 1.98
N LYS A 71 11.32 13.27 1.70
CA LYS A 71 12.78 13.38 1.58
C LYS A 71 13.53 13.04 2.87
N ASP A 72 12.85 13.16 4.02
CA ASP A 72 13.43 12.94 5.34
C ASP A 72 13.00 11.61 5.97
N LEU A 73 12.10 10.86 5.31
CA LEU A 73 11.64 9.58 5.80
C LEU A 73 12.78 8.56 5.89
N LYS A 74 12.81 7.85 7.01
CA LYS A 74 13.68 6.70 7.29
C LYS A 74 12.93 5.38 7.17
N LYS A 75 11.63 5.40 7.49
CA LYS A 75 10.75 4.23 7.41
C LYS A 75 9.37 4.64 6.92
N MET A 76 8.81 3.84 6.00
CA MET A 76 7.45 3.98 5.50
C MET A 76 6.73 2.63 5.56
N ASP A 77 5.58 2.61 6.22
CA ASP A 77 4.72 1.44 6.33
C ASP A 77 3.40 1.72 5.61
N LEU A 78 3.22 1.04 4.47
CA LEU A 78 2.05 1.13 3.61
C LEU A 78 1.32 -0.22 3.50
N ARG A 79 1.49 -1.14 4.44
CA ARG A 79 0.79 -2.42 4.36
C ARG A 79 -0.73 -2.25 4.50
N TYR A 80 -1.49 -3.15 3.84
CA TYR A 80 -2.96 -3.14 3.84
C TYR A 80 -3.55 -1.82 3.32
N ASN A 81 -3.06 -1.33 2.16
CA ASN A 81 -3.50 -0.06 1.59
C ASN A 81 -4.17 -0.15 0.22
N GLU A 82 -4.39 -1.33 -0.30
CA GLU A 82 -5.08 -1.53 -1.59
C GLU A 82 -4.36 -0.83 -2.76
N ILE A 83 -3.02 -0.74 -2.67
CA ILE A 83 -2.19 -0.14 -3.73
C ILE A 83 -2.07 -1.13 -4.89
N SER A 84 -2.45 -0.67 -6.09
CA SER A 84 -2.43 -1.45 -7.32
C SER A 84 -1.05 -1.47 -7.99
N PRO A 85 -0.85 -2.23 -9.08
CA PRO A 85 0.37 -2.16 -9.89
C PRO A 85 0.65 -0.74 -10.44
N ALA A 86 -0.41 0.04 -10.71
CA ALA A 86 -0.26 1.43 -11.15
C ALA A 86 0.29 2.31 -10.02
N GLY A 87 -0.22 2.16 -8.79
CA GLY A 87 0.32 2.81 -7.60
C GLY A 87 1.77 2.43 -7.33
N ALA A 88 2.11 1.14 -7.50
CA ALA A 88 3.48 0.67 -7.38
C ALA A 88 4.44 1.34 -8.36
N LYS A 89 4.01 1.54 -9.62
CA LYS A 89 4.78 2.28 -10.64
C LYS A 89 4.96 3.75 -10.26
N MET A 90 3.92 4.40 -9.71
CA MET A 90 4.03 5.79 -9.23
C MET A 90 5.06 5.89 -8.09
N LEU A 91 5.00 4.99 -7.12
CA LEU A 91 5.96 4.91 -6.01
C LEU A 91 7.40 4.71 -6.51
N ALA A 92 7.58 3.79 -7.46
CA ALA A 92 8.89 3.47 -8.04
C ALA A 92 9.52 4.65 -8.81
N ASN A 93 8.69 5.50 -9.42
CA ASN A 93 9.13 6.65 -10.22
C ASN A 93 9.33 7.94 -9.41
N THR A 94 9.09 7.91 -8.10
CA THR A 94 9.19 9.10 -7.25
C THR A 94 10.63 9.28 -6.74
N PRO A 95 11.37 10.33 -7.11
CA PRO A 95 12.81 10.44 -6.84
C PRO A 95 13.16 10.86 -5.40
N THR A 96 12.20 10.88 -4.50
CA THR A 96 12.27 11.62 -3.22
C THR A 96 12.85 10.84 -2.05
N PHE A 97 12.94 9.50 -2.11
CA PHE A 97 13.23 8.65 -0.95
C PHE A 97 14.73 8.49 -0.61
N LYS A 98 15.47 9.58 -0.61
CA LYS A 98 16.95 9.58 -0.43
C LYS A 98 17.44 9.06 0.92
N LYS A 99 16.59 9.08 1.96
CA LYS A 99 16.96 8.63 3.33
C LYS A 99 16.23 7.36 3.76
N LEU A 100 15.32 6.83 2.94
CA LEU A 100 14.46 5.71 3.29
C LEU A 100 15.29 4.43 3.43
N LYS A 101 15.17 3.78 4.60
CA LYS A 101 15.86 2.53 4.94
C LYS A 101 14.92 1.33 5.03
N VAL A 102 13.67 1.57 5.39
CA VAL A 102 12.67 0.51 5.58
C VAL A 102 11.40 0.86 4.81
N LEU A 103 11.01 -0.01 3.89
CA LEU A 103 9.80 0.10 3.10
C LEU A 103 8.97 -1.17 3.29
N ILE A 104 7.76 -1.00 3.84
CA ILE A 104 6.83 -2.10 4.12
C ILE A 104 5.60 -1.92 3.24
N LEU A 105 5.41 -2.85 2.31
CA LEU A 105 4.37 -2.84 1.28
C LEU A 105 3.48 -4.09 1.32
N LYS A 106 3.56 -4.90 2.38
CA LYS A 106 2.81 -6.16 2.50
C LYS A 106 1.31 -5.97 2.32
N HIS A 107 0.63 -7.00 1.81
CA HIS A 107 -0.82 -7.00 1.65
C HIS A 107 -1.34 -5.80 0.83
N ASN A 108 -0.79 -5.65 -0.35
CA ASN A 108 -1.27 -4.78 -1.42
C ASN A 108 -1.45 -5.61 -2.70
N PHE A 109 -1.64 -4.97 -3.85
CA PHE A 109 -1.88 -5.64 -5.14
C PHE A 109 -0.79 -5.30 -6.16
N PHE A 110 0.49 -5.40 -5.77
CA PHE A 110 1.62 -4.96 -6.62
C PHE A 110 1.78 -5.77 -7.89
N SER A 111 1.48 -7.06 -7.86
CA SER A 111 1.72 -8.04 -8.92
C SER A 111 3.15 -8.02 -9.48
N ASP A 112 3.41 -8.69 -10.59
CA ASP A 112 4.72 -8.66 -11.26
C ASP A 112 5.07 -7.26 -11.75
N GLU A 113 4.11 -6.52 -12.30
CA GLU A 113 4.35 -5.20 -12.87
C GLU A 113 4.87 -4.21 -11.81
N GLY A 114 4.30 -4.23 -10.61
CA GLY A 114 4.76 -3.40 -9.50
C GLY A 114 6.13 -3.81 -8.99
N ALA A 115 6.39 -5.11 -8.88
CA ALA A 115 7.69 -5.63 -8.46
C ALA A 115 8.80 -5.29 -9.48
N ILE A 116 8.52 -5.43 -10.79
CA ILE A 116 9.42 -5.03 -11.88
C ILE A 116 9.69 -3.52 -11.84
N ALA A 117 8.65 -2.70 -11.60
CA ALA A 117 8.83 -1.26 -11.49
C ALA A 117 9.76 -0.89 -10.32
N LEU A 118 9.58 -1.52 -9.16
CA LEU A 118 10.47 -1.33 -8.02
C LEU A 118 11.90 -1.79 -8.33
N ALA A 119 12.07 -2.94 -8.98
CA ALA A 119 13.37 -3.48 -9.37
C ALA A 119 14.17 -2.52 -10.27
N LYS A 120 13.48 -1.78 -11.12
CA LYS A 120 14.06 -0.78 -12.04
C LYS A 120 14.22 0.61 -11.42
N SER A 121 13.71 0.83 -10.20
CA SER A 121 13.65 2.15 -9.57
C SER A 121 14.98 2.57 -8.96
N ASN A 122 15.39 3.80 -9.23
CA ASN A 122 16.55 4.46 -8.57
C ASN A 122 16.13 5.30 -7.34
N SER A 123 14.87 5.22 -6.92
CA SER A 123 14.30 6.08 -5.86
C SER A 123 14.76 5.70 -4.46
N PHE A 124 15.37 4.52 -4.27
CA PHE A 124 15.62 3.93 -2.94
C PHE A 124 17.11 3.63 -2.68
N PRO A 125 18.04 4.57 -2.85
CA PRO A 125 19.49 4.29 -2.80
C PRO A 125 20.01 3.87 -1.42
N LYS A 126 19.23 4.07 -0.35
CA LYS A 126 19.60 3.71 1.03
C LYS A 126 18.71 2.61 1.62
N LEU A 127 17.89 1.95 0.79
CA LEU A 127 16.95 0.93 1.29
C LEU A 127 17.73 -0.28 1.83
N GLU A 128 17.44 -0.63 3.09
CA GLU A 128 18.03 -1.75 3.79
C GLU A 128 17.05 -2.91 4.01
N ASN A 129 15.74 -2.61 4.05
CA ASN A 129 14.69 -3.60 4.30
C ASN A 129 13.48 -3.33 3.40
N LEU A 130 13.21 -4.27 2.50
CA LEU A 130 12.05 -4.27 1.60
C LEU A 130 11.11 -5.43 1.96
N GLN A 131 9.84 -5.12 2.21
CA GLN A 131 8.83 -6.12 2.54
C GLN A 131 7.69 -6.07 1.53
N LEU A 132 7.63 -7.08 0.66
CA LEU A 132 6.67 -7.27 -0.42
C LEU A 132 5.81 -8.53 -0.24
N GLY A 133 5.71 -9.08 0.95
CA GLY A 133 4.90 -10.27 1.19
C GLY A 133 3.41 -10.02 0.87
N TRP A 134 2.72 -11.04 0.34
CA TRP A 134 1.29 -10.98 0.00
C TRP A 134 0.94 -9.85 -0.96
N ASN A 135 1.56 -9.87 -2.14
CA ASN A 135 1.37 -8.86 -3.18
C ASN A 135 1.08 -9.43 -4.56
N GLU A 136 0.73 -10.71 -4.64
CA GLU A 136 0.43 -11.39 -5.89
C GLU A 136 1.62 -11.42 -6.88
N VAL A 137 2.85 -11.23 -6.38
CA VAL A 137 4.07 -11.32 -7.17
C VAL A 137 4.29 -12.77 -7.59
N ARG A 138 4.62 -12.98 -8.86
CA ARG A 138 4.98 -14.26 -9.46
C ARG A 138 6.46 -14.27 -9.83
N ASP A 139 6.83 -15.26 -10.63
CA ASP A 139 8.23 -15.50 -10.99
C ASP A 139 8.88 -14.31 -11.71
N ALA A 140 8.17 -13.67 -12.65
CA ALA A 140 8.72 -12.55 -13.43
C ALA A 140 9.11 -11.34 -12.54
N GLY A 141 8.22 -10.98 -11.60
CA GLY A 141 8.49 -9.88 -10.66
C GLY A 141 9.62 -10.21 -9.69
N ALA A 142 9.65 -11.45 -9.19
CA ALA A 142 10.68 -11.91 -8.27
C ALA A 142 12.08 -12.00 -8.92
N LEU A 143 12.15 -12.51 -10.15
CA LEU A 143 13.41 -12.56 -10.92
C LEU A 143 13.92 -11.16 -11.24
N ALA A 144 13.05 -10.23 -11.62
CA ALA A 144 13.45 -8.84 -11.83
C ALA A 144 14.07 -8.20 -10.57
N LEU A 145 13.55 -8.52 -9.38
CA LEU A 145 14.16 -8.09 -8.11
C LEU A 145 15.52 -8.75 -7.89
N ALA A 146 15.69 -10.03 -8.24
CA ALA A 146 16.94 -10.77 -8.11
C ALA A 146 18.06 -10.21 -8.99
N GLU A 147 17.71 -9.71 -10.17
CA GLU A 147 18.64 -9.11 -11.15
C GLU A 147 18.91 -7.63 -10.89
N SER A 148 18.15 -7.00 -10.00
CA SER A 148 18.23 -5.56 -9.78
C SER A 148 19.53 -5.14 -9.08
N GLN A 149 20.19 -4.12 -9.61
CA GLN A 149 21.32 -3.43 -9.01
C GLN A 149 20.91 -2.14 -8.26
N ASN A 150 19.61 -1.85 -8.20
CA ASN A 150 19.11 -0.56 -7.69
C ASN A 150 18.93 -0.55 -6.16
N PHE A 151 19.22 -1.65 -5.49
CA PHE A 151 19.15 -1.76 -4.02
C PHE A 151 20.52 -2.06 -3.40
N PRO A 152 21.55 -1.18 -3.57
CA PRO A 152 22.95 -1.50 -3.22
C PRO A 152 23.16 -1.68 -1.70
N LYS A 153 22.19 -1.30 -0.87
CA LYS A 153 22.27 -1.43 0.60
C LYS A 153 21.26 -2.41 1.18
N LEU A 154 20.59 -3.18 0.33
CA LEU A 154 19.58 -4.13 0.79
C LEU A 154 20.21 -5.20 1.70
N LYS A 155 19.58 -5.44 2.84
CA LYS A 155 19.98 -6.42 3.86
C LYS A 155 18.88 -7.43 4.15
N LYS A 156 17.62 -7.03 3.94
CA LYS A 156 16.45 -7.85 4.24
C LYS A 156 15.42 -7.73 3.14
N LEU A 157 14.96 -8.89 2.62
CA LEU A 157 13.89 -8.99 1.65
C LEU A 157 12.84 -9.99 2.14
N ASP A 158 11.57 -9.59 2.13
CA ASP A 158 10.45 -10.46 2.47
C ASP A 158 9.48 -10.55 1.29
N LEU A 159 9.39 -11.74 0.68
CA LEU A 159 8.52 -12.09 -0.43
C LEU A 159 7.52 -13.20 -0.07
N ARG A 160 7.30 -13.50 1.22
CA ARG A 160 6.36 -14.54 1.65
C ARG A 160 4.94 -14.26 1.18
N GLY A 161 4.15 -15.31 0.99
CA GLY A 161 2.76 -15.18 0.56
C GLY A 161 2.58 -14.71 -0.88
N ASN A 162 3.63 -14.82 -1.70
CA ASN A 162 3.59 -14.61 -3.15
C ASN A 162 3.59 -15.94 -3.90
N PHE A 163 3.34 -15.92 -5.20
CA PHE A 163 3.16 -17.12 -6.02
C PHE A 163 4.46 -17.50 -6.76
N LEU A 164 5.49 -17.89 -5.99
CA LEU A 164 6.82 -18.21 -6.53
C LEU A 164 7.00 -19.72 -6.72
N ALA A 165 7.42 -20.11 -7.91
CA ALA A 165 7.84 -21.48 -8.20
C ALA A 165 9.11 -21.88 -7.41
N GLY A 166 9.32 -23.20 -7.24
CA GLY A 166 10.51 -23.72 -6.55
C GLY A 166 11.81 -23.23 -7.19
N GLN A 167 11.91 -23.32 -8.51
CA GLN A 167 13.06 -22.88 -9.29
C GLN A 167 13.37 -21.36 -9.07
N THR A 168 12.34 -20.51 -9.05
CA THR A 168 12.50 -19.09 -8.76
C THR A 168 13.03 -18.84 -7.35
N LYS A 169 12.55 -19.62 -6.37
CA LYS A 169 13.06 -19.55 -4.98
C LYS A 169 14.55 -19.91 -4.90
N ASP A 170 15.01 -20.86 -5.70
CA ASP A 170 16.42 -21.23 -5.76
C ASP A 170 17.29 -20.14 -6.38
N VAL A 171 16.81 -19.49 -7.45
CA VAL A 171 17.46 -18.30 -8.02
C VAL A 171 17.55 -17.17 -6.99
N LEU A 172 16.45 -16.89 -6.28
CA LEU A 172 16.44 -15.85 -5.23
C LEU A 172 17.45 -16.16 -4.11
N ARG A 173 17.58 -17.40 -3.67
CA ARG A 173 18.58 -17.79 -2.66
C ARG A 173 20.01 -17.55 -3.13
N SER A 174 20.31 -17.89 -4.38
CA SER A 174 21.64 -17.64 -4.97
C SER A 174 21.92 -16.15 -5.09
N SER A 175 21.03 -15.40 -5.74
CA SER A 175 21.22 -13.96 -5.99
C SER A 175 21.29 -13.15 -4.70
N PHE A 176 20.53 -13.51 -3.70
CA PHE A 176 20.45 -12.81 -2.42
C PHE A 176 21.19 -13.51 -1.27
N SER A 177 22.18 -14.35 -1.57
CA SER A 177 23.00 -15.05 -0.55
C SER A 177 23.72 -14.07 0.41
N HIS A 178 23.99 -12.85 -0.03
CA HIS A 178 24.61 -11.78 0.76
C HIS A 178 23.64 -11.09 1.75
N LEU A 179 22.33 -11.30 1.64
CA LEU A 179 21.37 -10.67 2.54
C LEU A 179 21.42 -11.32 3.93
N ARG A 180 21.22 -10.50 4.97
CA ARG A 180 21.08 -10.97 6.35
C ARG A 180 19.79 -11.76 6.57
N SER A 181 18.76 -11.52 5.76
CA SER A 181 17.45 -12.18 5.85
C SER A 181 16.74 -12.16 4.50
N LEU A 182 16.52 -13.34 3.94
CA LEU A 182 15.64 -13.58 2.81
C LEU A 182 14.47 -14.44 3.28
N ARG A 183 13.23 -13.96 3.11
CA ARG A 183 12.00 -14.67 3.48
C ARG A 183 11.16 -14.89 2.23
N ILE A 184 11.11 -16.15 1.76
CA ILE A 184 10.42 -16.56 0.52
C ILE A 184 9.45 -17.71 0.75
N TYR A 185 9.43 -18.30 1.95
CA TYR A 185 8.47 -19.32 2.34
C TYR A 185 7.47 -18.76 3.33
N GLN A 186 6.24 -19.25 3.29
CA GLN A 186 5.35 -19.14 4.44
C GLN A 186 5.94 -20.05 5.53
N SER A 187 6.10 -19.56 6.73
CA SER A 187 6.25 -20.43 7.89
C SER A 187 4.92 -21.17 8.06
N GLU A 188 4.95 -22.48 8.00
CA GLU A 188 3.86 -23.34 8.48
C GLU A 188 3.55 -23.02 9.95
#